data_18272a17018d4ca0850d2931a02584d2
#
_entry.id   18272a17018d4ca0850d2931a02584d2
#
_cell.length_a   1.000
_cell.length_b   1.000
_cell.length_c   1.000
_cell.angle_alpha   90.00
_cell.angle_beta   90.00
_cell.angle_gamma   90.00
#
_symmetry.space_group_name_H-M   'P 1'
#
loop_
_entity.id
_entity.type
_entity.pdbx_description
1 polymer ?
#
loop_
_entity_poly.entity_id
_entity_poly.type
_entity_poly.pdbx_seq_one_letter_code
_entity_poly.pdbx_strand_id
1 'polypeptide(L)'
;MRLQILVVTMNRNDLELVEKMNIKSDVLIANQTDRYDYLKEERTFLKEMVSTSTRGVSINRNLAITCSSPNAEYIMFLDDDIVLNNDYLDIINNEFNKHPYAEAIKFSLSAMEGERHRLKKPIKFCKANRKLIGPVGVWGVVIKKESIERHNLFFNQTFGPGTENYCGEDTLFLSDMLRKKVKFYFSPLQIGIINSGSSSWYEGFTERFFYVKGKVLCAEFGKTKANILAHYFAFRNSRRKGCSFSYRKVLNSYRKGIKDYSKL
;
A
#
# COMPACT_ATOMS: atom_id res chain seq x y z
N MET A 1 16.97 -10.79 -12.61
CA MET A 1 16.26 -9.93 -11.62
C MET A 1 16.07 -10.71 -10.32
N ARG A 2 16.61 -10.23 -9.21
CA ARG A 2 16.40 -10.83 -7.88
C ARG A 2 15.27 -10.05 -7.18
N LEU A 3 14.05 -10.60 -7.25
CA LEU A 3 12.86 -10.04 -6.64
C LEU A 3 12.64 -10.67 -5.27
N GLN A 4 12.46 -9.86 -4.22
CA GLN A 4 11.92 -10.29 -2.94
C GLN A 4 10.53 -9.70 -2.72
N ILE A 5 9.58 -10.55 -2.36
CA ILE A 5 8.22 -10.13 -2.02
C ILE A 5 8.15 -9.86 -0.52
N LEU A 6 7.61 -8.72 -0.14
CA LEU A 6 7.34 -8.36 1.25
C LEU A 6 5.84 -8.48 1.50
N VAL A 7 5.46 -9.47 2.30
CA VAL A 7 4.08 -9.74 2.68
C VAL A 7 3.84 -9.27 4.11
N VAL A 8 2.75 -8.59 4.36
CA VAL A 8 2.29 -8.24 5.72
C VAL A 8 1.08 -9.08 6.09
N THR A 9 1.09 -9.66 7.28
CA THR A 9 0.03 -10.52 7.79
C THR A 9 -0.08 -10.48 9.30
N MET A 10 -1.02 -11.24 9.87
CA MET A 10 -1.22 -11.36 11.31
C MET A 10 -1.48 -12.82 11.70
N ASN A 11 -0.98 -13.19 12.91
CA ASN A 11 -1.31 -14.46 13.59
C ASN A 11 -1.03 -15.71 12.76
N ARG A 12 0.10 -15.74 12.02
CA ARG A 12 0.58 -16.90 11.30
C ARG A 12 1.59 -17.66 12.15
N ASN A 13 1.62 -18.99 11.97
CA ASN A 13 2.53 -19.89 12.68
C ASN A 13 3.43 -20.69 11.73
N ASP A 14 3.21 -20.55 10.41
CA ASP A 14 3.87 -21.31 9.35
C ASP A 14 4.08 -20.47 8.09
N LEU A 15 4.73 -21.06 7.10
CA LEU A 15 5.02 -20.44 5.80
C LEU A 15 4.04 -20.87 4.69
N GLU A 16 2.93 -21.56 4.99
CA GLU A 16 1.95 -22.02 4.01
C GLU A 16 1.33 -20.88 3.18
N LEU A 17 1.36 -19.67 3.73
CA LEU A 17 0.87 -18.47 3.01
C LEU A 17 1.58 -18.27 1.67
N VAL A 18 2.85 -18.68 1.58
CA VAL A 18 3.67 -18.56 0.35
C VAL A 18 3.07 -19.35 -0.80
N GLU A 19 2.66 -20.60 -0.52
CA GLU A 19 2.00 -21.47 -1.49
C GLU A 19 0.58 -20.96 -1.83
N LYS A 20 -0.18 -20.54 -0.82
CA LYS A 20 -1.54 -19.97 -0.99
C LYS A 20 -1.56 -18.73 -1.87
N MET A 21 -0.51 -17.91 -1.79
CA MET A 21 -0.32 -16.72 -2.62
C MET A 21 0.36 -17.00 -3.96
N ASN A 22 0.73 -18.27 -4.26
CA ASN A 22 1.48 -18.68 -5.45
C ASN A 22 2.78 -17.90 -5.65
N ILE A 23 3.52 -17.64 -4.55
CA ILE A 23 4.82 -16.96 -4.59
C ILE A 23 5.91 -17.94 -5.04
N LYS A 24 6.72 -17.52 -6.02
CA LYS A 24 7.80 -18.32 -6.63
C LYS A 24 9.15 -17.59 -6.64
N SER A 25 9.33 -16.63 -5.74
CA SER A 25 10.57 -15.86 -5.56
C SER A 25 10.84 -15.68 -4.09
N ASP A 26 12.01 -15.15 -3.73
CA ASP A 26 12.32 -14.82 -2.35
C ASP A 26 11.19 -14.04 -1.69
N VAL A 27 10.85 -14.37 -0.47
CA VAL A 27 9.76 -13.76 0.27
C VAL A 27 10.14 -13.53 1.72
N LEU A 28 9.77 -12.36 2.23
CA LEU A 28 9.80 -12.04 3.65
C LEU A 28 8.38 -11.72 4.12
N ILE A 29 7.87 -12.50 5.05
CA ILE A 29 6.58 -12.30 5.71
C ILE A 29 6.82 -11.54 7.01
N ALA A 30 6.31 -10.34 7.12
CA ALA A 30 6.24 -9.61 8.37
C ALA A 30 4.90 -9.93 9.05
N ASN A 31 4.98 -10.67 10.17
CA ASN A 31 3.82 -11.24 10.86
C ASN A 31 3.62 -10.54 12.21
N GLN A 32 2.46 -9.94 12.41
CA GLN A 32 2.07 -9.36 13.70
C GLN A 32 1.38 -10.42 14.56
N THR A 33 1.94 -10.69 15.72
CA THR A 33 1.44 -11.71 16.67
C THR A 33 1.67 -11.25 18.10
N ASP A 34 1.56 -12.13 19.08
CA ASP A 34 1.83 -11.87 20.50
C ASP A 34 3.26 -12.20 20.96
N ARG A 35 4.10 -12.72 20.04
CA ARG A 35 5.47 -13.16 20.33
C ARG A 35 6.47 -12.66 19.30
N TYR A 36 7.74 -12.76 19.65
CA TYR A 36 8.87 -12.59 18.74
C TYR A 36 9.33 -13.98 18.28
N ASP A 37 9.39 -14.17 16.96
CA ASP A 37 9.79 -15.45 16.36
C ASP A 37 10.38 -15.22 14.97
N TYR A 38 11.18 -16.16 14.50
CA TYR A 38 11.77 -16.15 13.17
C TYR A 38 11.74 -17.54 12.56
N LEU A 39 11.13 -17.66 11.39
CA LEU A 39 11.13 -18.88 10.60
C LEU A 39 11.89 -18.65 9.30
N LYS A 40 12.67 -19.66 8.89
CA LYS A 40 13.42 -19.64 7.63
C LYS A 40 13.36 -21.01 6.97
N GLU A 41 13.06 -21.01 5.68
CA GLU A 41 13.14 -22.17 4.80
C GLU A 41 13.81 -21.74 3.48
N GLU A 42 14.82 -22.49 3.04
CA GLU A 42 15.53 -22.25 1.80
C GLU A 42 15.61 -23.55 1.00
N ARG A 43 14.86 -23.62 -0.10
CA ARG A 43 14.86 -24.74 -1.05
C ARG A 43 15.16 -24.22 -2.44
N THR A 44 14.10 -23.87 -3.21
CA THR A 44 14.21 -23.27 -4.54
C THR A 44 14.44 -21.76 -4.45
N PHE A 45 13.89 -21.13 -3.43
CA PHE A 45 14.01 -19.73 -3.08
C PHE A 45 13.88 -19.55 -1.57
N LEU A 46 14.25 -18.38 -1.09
CA LEU A 46 14.27 -18.06 0.34
C LEU A 46 12.88 -17.66 0.81
N LYS A 47 12.38 -18.37 1.85
CA LYS A 47 11.16 -18.03 2.58
C LYS A 47 11.52 -17.65 4.00
N GLU A 48 11.15 -16.47 4.42
CA GLU A 48 11.41 -15.97 5.77
C GLU A 48 10.13 -15.42 6.38
N MET A 49 9.94 -15.60 7.68
CA MET A 49 8.91 -14.93 8.45
C MET A 49 9.50 -14.35 9.73
N VAL A 50 9.31 -13.03 9.90
CA VAL A 50 9.67 -12.31 11.12
C VAL A 50 8.38 -11.96 11.85
N SER A 51 8.21 -12.52 13.04
CA SER A 51 7.05 -12.30 13.92
C SER A 51 7.38 -11.28 15.00
N THR A 52 6.50 -10.31 15.23
CA THR A 52 6.68 -9.29 16.27
C THR A 52 5.38 -8.98 16.97
N SER A 53 5.47 -8.49 18.22
CA SER A 53 4.30 -8.05 19.01
C SER A 53 3.85 -6.62 18.71
N THR A 54 4.48 -5.94 17.74
CA THR A 54 4.10 -4.59 17.31
C THR A 54 2.73 -4.60 16.64
N ARG A 55 2.05 -3.44 16.63
CA ARG A 55 0.75 -3.29 15.96
C ARG A 55 0.78 -2.11 15.00
N GLY A 56 0.13 -2.30 13.85
CA GLY A 56 0.02 -1.32 12.77
C GLY A 56 0.68 -1.76 11.47
N VAL A 57 -0.09 -1.75 10.37
CA VAL A 57 0.38 -2.22 9.05
C VAL A 57 1.61 -1.46 8.55
N SER A 58 1.69 -0.15 8.82
CA SER A 58 2.84 0.69 8.43
C SER A 58 4.12 0.29 9.17
N ILE A 59 4.01 -0.04 10.47
CA ILE A 59 5.13 -0.53 11.28
C ILE A 59 5.61 -1.86 10.70
N ASN A 60 4.67 -2.73 10.38
CA ASN A 60 4.96 -4.06 9.84
C ASN A 60 5.61 -3.99 8.44
N ARG A 61 5.12 -3.10 7.56
CA ARG A 61 5.75 -2.87 6.26
C ARG A 61 7.16 -2.26 6.37
N ASN A 62 7.36 -1.35 7.33
CA ASN A 62 8.69 -0.80 7.59
C ASN A 62 9.65 -1.86 8.14
N LEU A 63 9.16 -2.76 9.02
CA LEU A 63 9.92 -3.93 9.47
C LEU A 63 10.35 -4.79 8.28
N ALA A 64 9.40 -5.10 7.37
CA ALA A 64 9.70 -5.89 6.17
C ALA A 64 10.75 -5.20 5.27
N ILE A 65 10.68 -3.88 5.10
CA ILE A 65 11.70 -3.11 4.36
C ILE A 65 13.07 -3.27 5.04
N THR A 66 13.13 -3.08 6.37
CA THR A 66 14.38 -3.13 7.14
C THR A 66 15.02 -4.52 7.15
N CYS A 67 14.19 -5.57 7.23
CA CYS A 67 14.63 -6.95 7.24
C CYS A 67 14.81 -7.56 5.83
N SER A 68 14.57 -6.78 4.76
CA SER A 68 14.70 -7.29 3.39
C SER A 68 16.14 -7.71 3.08
N SER A 69 16.27 -8.81 2.31
CA SER A 69 17.57 -9.38 1.93
C SER A 69 18.51 -8.33 1.32
N PRO A 70 19.78 -8.25 1.74
CA PRO A 70 20.76 -7.37 1.11
C PRO A 70 20.98 -7.71 -0.37
N ASN A 71 20.70 -8.95 -0.76
CA ASN A 71 20.86 -9.43 -2.14
C ASN A 71 19.65 -9.12 -3.05
N ALA A 72 18.54 -8.64 -2.50
CA ALA A 72 17.36 -8.26 -3.30
C ALA A 72 17.66 -7.01 -4.16
N GLU A 73 17.41 -7.09 -5.46
CA GLU A 73 17.50 -5.97 -6.39
C GLU A 73 16.18 -5.21 -6.47
N TYR A 74 15.08 -5.94 -6.34
CA TYR A 74 13.72 -5.42 -6.37
C TYR A 74 12.91 -5.92 -5.19
N ILE A 75 12.01 -5.07 -4.72
CA ILE A 75 11.06 -5.36 -3.67
C ILE A 75 9.65 -5.18 -4.21
N MET A 76 8.74 -6.11 -3.90
CA MET A 76 7.31 -5.99 -4.20
C MET A 76 6.50 -6.08 -2.90
N PHE A 77 5.63 -5.10 -2.66
CA PHE A 77 4.69 -5.15 -1.53
C PHE A 77 3.42 -5.92 -1.91
N LEU A 78 3.00 -6.85 -1.05
CA LEU A 78 1.74 -7.56 -1.17
C LEU A 78 1.02 -7.62 0.19
N ASP A 79 -0.31 -7.62 0.12
CA ASP A 79 -1.17 -8.00 1.24
C ASP A 79 -1.45 -9.53 1.16
N ASP A 80 -1.83 -10.17 2.27
CA ASP A 80 -1.93 -11.63 2.40
C ASP A 80 -3.18 -12.26 1.73
N ASP A 81 -3.99 -11.44 1.09
CA ASP A 81 -5.18 -11.81 0.31
C ASP A 81 -4.95 -11.80 -1.22
N ILE A 82 -3.70 -11.68 -1.67
CA ILE A 82 -3.35 -11.62 -3.10
C ILE A 82 -2.76 -12.93 -3.57
N VAL A 83 -3.29 -13.46 -4.69
CA VAL A 83 -2.75 -14.63 -5.37
C VAL A 83 -2.10 -14.21 -6.67
N LEU A 84 -0.83 -14.52 -6.85
CA LEU A 84 -0.05 -14.17 -8.04
C LEU A 84 -0.32 -15.13 -9.20
N ASN A 85 -0.24 -14.61 -10.43
CA ASN A 85 -0.28 -15.43 -11.65
C ASN A 85 0.99 -16.30 -11.75
N ASN A 86 0.94 -17.36 -12.53
CA ASN A 86 2.09 -18.24 -12.70
C ASN A 86 3.30 -17.58 -13.39
N ASP A 87 3.05 -16.59 -14.22
CA ASP A 87 3.99 -15.86 -15.06
C ASP A 87 4.37 -14.47 -14.53
N TYR A 88 4.01 -14.16 -13.27
CA TYR A 88 4.24 -12.82 -12.71
C TYR A 88 5.71 -12.37 -12.76
N LEU A 89 6.65 -13.31 -12.57
CA LEU A 89 8.09 -13.02 -12.62
C LEU A 89 8.53 -12.57 -14.02
N ASP A 90 8.06 -13.28 -15.04
CA ASP A 90 8.39 -12.95 -16.45
C ASP A 90 7.77 -11.61 -16.83
N ILE A 91 6.51 -11.38 -16.42
CA ILE A 91 5.83 -10.10 -16.68
C ILE A 91 6.62 -8.94 -16.06
N ILE A 92 7.01 -9.06 -14.78
CA ILE A 92 7.74 -8.00 -14.06
C ILE A 92 9.12 -7.78 -14.70
N ASN A 93 9.87 -8.85 -14.94
CA ASN A 93 11.22 -8.78 -15.53
C ASN A 93 11.18 -8.13 -16.92
N ASN A 94 10.27 -8.57 -17.78
CA ASN A 94 10.11 -8.02 -19.13
C ASN A 94 9.74 -6.54 -19.12
N GLU A 95 8.88 -6.12 -18.17
CA GLU A 95 8.45 -4.72 -18.08
C GLU A 95 9.59 -3.80 -17.63
N PHE A 96 10.41 -4.23 -16.65
CA PHE A 96 11.60 -3.48 -16.25
C PHE A 96 12.68 -3.46 -17.34
N ASN A 97 12.84 -4.54 -18.10
CA ASN A 97 13.76 -4.58 -19.25
C ASN A 97 13.34 -3.61 -20.36
N LYS A 98 12.03 -3.46 -20.62
CA LYS A 98 11.50 -2.48 -21.57
C LYS A 98 11.65 -1.04 -21.07
N HIS A 99 11.65 -0.86 -19.75
CA HIS A 99 11.66 0.45 -19.10
C HIS A 99 12.79 0.56 -18.05
N PRO A 100 14.06 0.41 -18.42
CA PRO A 100 15.20 0.35 -17.48
C PRO A 100 15.36 1.64 -16.64
N TYR A 101 14.83 2.75 -17.14
CA TYR A 101 14.81 4.03 -16.44
C TYR A 101 13.79 4.09 -15.29
N ALA A 102 12.83 3.16 -15.21
CA ALA A 102 11.86 3.13 -14.12
C ALA A 102 12.54 2.67 -12.82
N GLU A 103 12.29 3.40 -11.74
CA GLU A 103 12.73 3.03 -10.38
C GLU A 103 11.64 2.23 -9.67
N ALA A 104 10.38 2.47 -10.03
CA ALA A 104 9.24 1.73 -9.51
C ALA A 104 8.16 1.58 -10.58
N ILE A 105 7.48 0.43 -10.58
CA ILE A 105 6.32 0.14 -11.43
C ILE A 105 5.21 -0.45 -10.57
N LYS A 106 4.02 0.14 -10.67
CA LYS A 106 2.78 -0.39 -10.10
C LYS A 106 2.10 -1.28 -11.13
N PHE A 107 2.05 -2.56 -10.89
CA PHE A 107 1.33 -3.53 -11.71
C PHE A 107 -0.15 -3.59 -11.35
N SER A 108 -0.97 -4.04 -12.29
CA SER A 108 -2.40 -4.23 -12.09
C SER A 108 -2.68 -5.56 -11.40
N LEU A 109 -3.73 -5.57 -10.58
CA LEU A 109 -4.37 -6.78 -10.07
C LEU A 109 -5.84 -6.78 -10.51
N SER A 110 -6.46 -7.93 -10.66
CA SER A 110 -7.91 -8.04 -10.81
C SER A 110 -8.55 -8.37 -9.47
N ALA A 111 -9.84 -8.06 -9.33
CA ALA A 111 -10.67 -8.60 -8.25
C ALA A 111 -11.30 -9.91 -8.72
N MET A 112 -11.65 -10.80 -7.80
CA MET A 112 -12.48 -11.98 -8.13
C MET A 112 -13.85 -11.56 -8.67
N GLU A 113 -14.47 -12.43 -9.48
CA GLU A 113 -15.82 -12.19 -10.01
C GLU A 113 -16.81 -11.92 -8.87
N GLY A 114 -17.57 -10.83 -9.02
CA GLY A 114 -18.55 -10.38 -8.02
C GLY A 114 -18.05 -9.28 -7.10
N GLU A 115 -16.77 -9.04 -6.99
CA GLU A 115 -16.21 -7.95 -6.18
C GLU A 115 -16.08 -6.66 -7.00
N ARG A 116 -16.78 -5.62 -6.55
CA ARG A 116 -16.75 -4.30 -7.20
C ARG A 116 -15.54 -3.47 -6.76
N HIS A 117 -14.36 -4.03 -6.74
CA HIS A 117 -13.17 -3.19 -6.65
C HIS A 117 -12.97 -2.48 -7.99
N ARG A 118 -13.36 -1.22 -8.03
CA ARG A 118 -13.07 -0.33 -9.16
C ARG A 118 -11.58 0.00 -9.19
N LEU A 119 -10.78 -1.02 -9.44
CA LEU A 119 -9.36 -0.84 -9.72
C LEU A 119 -9.28 -0.10 -11.05
N LYS A 120 -9.04 1.20 -11.02
CA LYS A 120 -8.76 1.96 -12.23
C LYS A 120 -7.43 1.47 -12.78
N LYS A 121 -7.51 0.52 -13.71
CA LYS A 121 -6.33 0.05 -14.45
C LYS A 121 -5.92 1.14 -15.44
N PRO A 122 -4.64 1.46 -15.57
CA PRO A 122 -4.15 2.25 -16.68
C PRO A 122 -4.38 1.48 -17.99
N ILE A 123 -4.68 2.18 -19.07
CA ILE A 123 -4.88 1.55 -20.39
C ILE A 123 -3.52 1.22 -21.04
N LYS A 124 -2.49 1.97 -20.68
CA LYS A 124 -1.11 1.84 -21.19
C LYS A 124 -0.11 2.16 -20.09
N PHE A 125 1.14 1.76 -20.30
CA PHE A 125 2.24 2.17 -19.44
C PHE A 125 2.33 3.70 -19.37
N CYS A 126 2.33 4.26 -18.18
CA CYS A 126 2.33 5.71 -18.01
C CYS A 126 2.98 6.14 -16.68
N LYS A 127 3.50 7.37 -16.66
CA LYS A 127 4.09 7.96 -15.46
C LYS A 127 3.03 8.15 -14.38
N ALA A 128 3.39 7.80 -13.15
CA ALA A 128 2.55 8.00 -11.98
C ALA A 128 2.25 9.49 -11.75
N ASN A 129 1.04 9.75 -11.31
CA ASN A 129 0.60 11.08 -10.93
C ASN A 129 -0.43 11.01 -9.80
N ARG A 130 -0.77 12.14 -9.19
CA ARG A 130 -1.70 12.21 -8.06
C ARG A 130 -3.10 11.65 -8.33
N LYS A 131 -3.57 11.71 -9.58
CA LYS A 131 -4.90 11.16 -9.93
C LYS A 131 -4.89 9.63 -9.94
N LEU A 132 -3.78 9.03 -10.33
CA LEU A 132 -3.59 7.57 -10.38
C LEU A 132 -3.36 6.97 -9.00
N ILE A 133 -2.55 7.60 -8.14
CA ILE A 133 -2.21 7.06 -6.83
C ILE A 133 -3.35 7.19 -5.80
N GLY A 134 -4.27 8.13 -5.98
CA GLY A 134 -5.33 8.42 -4.99
C GLY A 134 -6.25 7.24 -4.64
N PRO A 135 -6.64 6.37 -5.59
CA PRO A 135 -7.54 5.24 -5.34
C PRO A 135 -6.85 3.88 -5.19
N VAL A 136 -5.52 3.80 -5.16
CA VAL A 136 -4.80 2.52 -5.18
C VAL A 136 -4.00 2.30 -3.90
N GLY A 137 -3.81 1.02 -3.54
CA GLY A 137 -2.90 0.59 -2.49
C GLY A 137 -1.47 0.38 -3.02
N VAL A 138 -0.53 0.10 -2.11
CA VAL A 138 0.87 -0.20 -2.46
C VAL A 138 1.07 -1.62 -2.99
N TRP A 139 0.11 -2.52 -2.79
CA TRP A 139 0.18 -3.88 -3.32
C TRP A 139 0.45 -3.90 -4.83
N GLY A 140 1.34 -4.78 -5.28
CA GLY A 140 1.79 -4.86 -6.67
C GLY A 140 2.67 -3.68 -7.10
N VAL A 141 3.16 -2.84 -6.19
CA VAL A 141 4.27 -1.92 -6.46
C VAL A 141 5.57 -2.71 -6.37
N VAL A 142 6.29 -2.78 -7.48
CA VAL A 142 7.66 -3.29 -7.54
C VAL A 142 8.60 -2.09 -7.63
N ILE A 143 9.57 -2.03 -6.75
CA ILE A 143 10.52 -0.92 -6.64
C ILE A 143 11.94 -1.45 -6.56
N LYS A 144 12.90 -0.79 -7.22
CA LYS A 144 14.33 -1.06 -7.05
C LYS A 144 14.72 -0.81 -5.59
N LYS A 145 15.34 -1.76 -4.93
CA LYS A 145 15.73 -1.65 -3.51
C LYS A 145 16.62 -0.43 -3.27
N GLU A 146 17.59 -0.20 -4.14
CA GLU A 146 18.44 1.00 -4.09
C GLU A 146 17.66 2.33 -4.08
N SER A 147 16.46 2.35 -4.70
CA SER A 147 15.62 3.55 -4.74
C SER A 147 14.88 3.77 -3.41
N ILE A 148 14.55 2.70 -2.68
CA ILE A 148 14.01 2.82 -1.32
C ILE A 148 15.05 3.50 -0.42
N GLU A 149 16.29 3.04 -0.49
CA GLU A 149 17.41 3.56 0.31
C GLU A 149 17.76 5.01 -0.11
N ARG A 150 17.98 5.24 -1.40
CA ARG A 150 18.34 6.56 -1.96
C ARG A 150 17.32 7.64 -1.63
N HIS A 151 16.05 7.31 -1.72
CA HIS A 151 14.95 8.23 -1.46
C HIS A 151 14.44 8.17 -0.02
N ASN A 152 15.03 7.34 0.86
CA ASN A 152 14.61 7.13 2.25
C ASN A 152 13.09 6.93 2.36
N LEU A 153 12.57 5.89 1.67
CA LEU A 153 11.14 5.61 1.58
C LEU A 153 10.69 4.69 2.72
N PHE A 154 9.85 5.23 3.60
CA PHE A 154 9.20 4.49 4.68
C PHE A 154 7.73 4.88 4.80
N PHE A 155 6.92 3.95 5.29
CA PHE A 155 5.53 4.23 5.60
C PHE A 155 5.41 5.11 6.84
N ASN A 156 4.46 6.03 6.81
CA ASN A 156 4.15 6.84 7.98
C ASN A 156 3.43 5.99 9.03
N GLN A 157 4.10 5.73 10.16
CA GLN A 157 3.66 4.79 11.19
C GLN A 157 2.42 5.28 11.98
N THR A 158 2.03 6.54 11.85
CA THR A 158 0.85 7.07 12.52
C THR A 158 -0.45 6.76 11.77
N PHE A 159 -0.36 6.19 10.56
CA PHE A 159 -1.50 5.85 9.69
C PHE A 159 -1.51 4.37 9.32
N GLY A 160 -2.72 3.87 9.01
CA GLY A 160 -2.97 2.52 8.54
C GLY A 160 -3.72 1.64 9.53
N PRO A 161 -4.26 0.51 9.08
CA PRO A 161 -4.91 -0.48 9.95
C PRO A 161 -4.05 -0.83 11.16
N GLY A 162 -4.70 -0.96 12.32
CA GLY A 162 -4.01 -1.19 13.59
C GLY A 162 -3.52 0.07 14.31
N THR A 163 -3.78 1.27 13.76
CA THR A 163 -3.51 2.57 14.41
C THR A 163 -4.80 3.36 14.66
N GLU A 164 -4.72 4.44 15.43
CA GLU A 164 -5.86 5.37 15.60
C GLU A 164 -6.32 5.97 14.26
N ASN A 165 -5.38 6.21 13.33
CA ASN A 165 -5.63 6.73 11.99
C ASN A 165 -5.66 5.57 10.98
N TYR A 166 -6.65 4.73 11.06
CA TYR A 166 -6.80 3.42 10.45
C TYR A 166 -6.71 3.35 8.91
N CYS A 167 -6.38 4.44 8.23
CA CYS A 167 -6.21 4.46 6.77
C CYS A 167 -5.34 5.63 6.30
N GLY A 168 -4.82 5.53 5.07
CA GLY A 168 -4.10 6.62 4.40
C GLY A 168 -2.61 6.38 4.23
N GLU A 169 -2.06 5.32 4.82
CA GLU A 169 -0.66 4.93 4.77
C GLU A 169 -0.16 4.74 3.32
N ASP A 170 -0.95 4.04 2.50
CA ASP A 170 -0.64 3.79 1.10
C ASP A 170 -0.61 5.09 0.29
N THR A 171 -1.63 5.93 0.49
CA THR A 171 -1.69 7.25 -0.17
C THR A 171 -0.48 8.10 0.19
N LEU A 172 -0.09 8.11 1.47
CA LEU A 172 1.06 8.89 1.94
C LEU A 172 2.38 8.34 1.38
N PHE A 173 2.57 7.02 1.36
CA PHE A 173 3.76 6.38 0.80
C PHE A 173 3.90 6.68 -0.70
N LEU A 174 2.84 6.48 -1.48
CA LEU A 174 2.84 6.74 -2.91
C LEU A 174 3.02 8.25 -3.22
N SER A 175 2.43 9.13 -2.40
CA SER A 175 2.64 10.58 -2.52
C SER A 175 4.07 10.98 -2.19
N ASP A 176 4.70 10.31 -1.23
CA ASP A 176 6.10 10.54 -0.88
C ASP A 176 7.03 10.16 -2.04
N MET A 177 6.79 9.03 -2.71
CA MET A 177 7.50 8.65 -3.93
C MET A 177 7.42 9.74 -5.00
N LEU A 178 6.23 10.32 -5.24
CA LEU A 178 6.08 11.42 -6.21
C LEU A 178 6.80 12.68 -5.76
N ARG A 179 6.72 13.05 -4.47
CA ARG A 179 7.37 14.23 -3.89
C ARG A 179 8.89 14.14 -3.98
N LYS A 180 9.43 12.96 -3.72
CA LYS A 180 10.86 12.65 -3.80
C LYS A 180 11.33 12.37 -5.23
N LYS A 181 10.45 12.55 -6.22
CA LYS A 181 10.75 12.42 -7.66
C LYS A 181 11.23 11.03 -8.07
N VAL A 182 10.80 9.98 -7.39
CA VAL A 182 11.01 8.60 -7.83
C VAL A 182 10.46 8.45 -9.25
N LYS A 183 11.21 7.81 -10.14
CA LYS A 183 10.76 7.50 -11.51
C LYS A 183 9.72 6.37 -11.46
N PHE A 184 8.52 6.71 -11.02
CA PHE A 184 7.42 5.81 -10.73
C PHE A 184 6.42 5.79 -11.89
N TYR A 185 6.03 4.58 -12.29
CA TYR A 185 5.14 4.31 -13.44
C TYR A 185 4.03 3.33 -13.05
N PHE A 186 2.99 3.30 -13.87
CA PHE A 186 1.91 2.33 -13.82
C PHE A 186 1.95 1.46 -15.06
N SER A 187 1.84 0.13 -14.90
CA SER A 187 1.69 -0.83 -15.98
C SER A 187 0.26 -1.38 -16.00
N PRO A 188 -0.35 -1.56 -17.19
CA PRO A 188 -1.64 -2.24 -17.33
C PRO A 188 -1.54 -3.75 -17.14
N LEU A 189 -0.32 -4.31 -17.15
CA LEU A 189 -0.09 -5.75 -17.07
C LEU A 189 -0.54 -6.28 -15.70
N GLN A 190 -1.28 -7.37 -15.74
CA GLN A 190 -1.86 -8.00 -14.56
C GLN A 190 -0.93 -9.10 -14.06
N ILE A 191 -0.59 -9.05 -12.76
CA ILE A 191 0.30 -10.02 -12.10
C ILE A 191 -0.38 -10.90 -11.07
N GLY A 192 -1.67 -10.70 -10.81
CA GLY A 192 -2.39 -11.48 -9.80
C GLY A 192 -3.84 -11.04 -9.61
N ILE A 193 -4.47 -11.63 -8.61
CA ILE A 193 -5.88 -11.45 -8.26
C ILE A 193 -5.96 -11.13 -6.77
N ILE A 194 -6.81 -10.17 -6.39
CA ILE A 194 -7.16 -9.92 -4.99
C ILE A 194 -8.32 -10.85 -4.62
N ASN A 195 -8.11 -11.61 -3.56
CA ASN A 195 -9.08 -12.62 -3.06
C ASN A 195 -9.80 -12.13 -1.79
N SER A 196 -10.02 -10.82 -1.65
CA SER A 196 -10.68 -10.26 -0.47
C SER A 196 -12.15 -10.00 -0.69
N GLY A 197 -12.99 -10.59 0.15
CA GLY A 197 -14.46 -10.40 0.13
C GLY A 197 -14.93 -9.03 0.63
N SER A 198 -14.13 -8.31 1.40
CA SER A 198 -14.38 -6.92 1.83
C SER A 198 -13.15 -6.32 2.52
N SER A 199 -12.91 -5.03 2.31
CA SER A 199 -11.92 -4.26 3.06
C SER A 199 -12.26 -4.28 4.56
N SER A 200 -11.49 -4.97 5.38
CA SER A 200 -11.74 -5.15 6.82
C SER A 200 -11.72 -3.83 7.62
N TRP A 201 -11.20 -2.76 7.04
CA TRP A 201 -11.06 -1.45 7.71
C TRP A 201 -12.11 -0.40 7.29
N TYR A 202 -12.88 -0.63 6.20
CA TYR A 202 -13.82 0.38 5.70
C TYR A 202 -15.22 0.18 6.25
N GLU A 203 -15.58 0.98 7.26
CA GLU A 203 -16.89 0.98 7.92
C GLU A 203 -17.92 1.91 7.22
N GLY A 204 -17.65 2.37 6.01
CA GLY A 204 -18.48 3.34 5.31
C GLY A 204 -18.13 4.80 5.59
N PHE A 205 -19.03 5.71 5.19
CA PHE A 205 -18.85 7.15 5.43
C PHE A 205 -19.30 7.49 6.86
N THR A 206 -18.35 7.60 7.78
CA THR A 206 -18.56 8.00 9.18
C THR A 206 -17.88 9.35 9.46
N GLU A 207 -18.21 10.02 10.56
CA GLU A 207 -17.48 11.22 10.98
C GLU A 207 -16.01 10.92 11.23
N ARG A 208 -15.70 9.75 11.82
CA ARG A 208 -14.34 9.26 12.02
C ARG A 208 -13.61 9.10 10.70
N PHE A 209 -14.26 8.57 9.65
CA PHE A 209 -13.67 8.46 8.32
C PHE A 209 -13.21 9.83 7.79
N PHE A 210 -14.08 10.85 7.84
CA PHE A 210 -13.72 12.19 7.37
C PHE A 210 -12.68 12.87 8.24
N TYR A 211 -12.72 12.63 9.55
CA TYR A 211 -11.72 13.12 10.49
C TYR A 211 -10.33 12.57 10.16
N VAL A 212 -10.19 11.25 9.99
CA VAL A 212 -8.92 10.62 9.61
C VAL A 212 -8.46 11.09 8.23
N LYS A 213 -9.37 11.21 7.25
CA LYS A 213 -9.03 11.79 5.94
C LYS A 213 -8.54 13.25 6.03
N GLY A 214 -9.02 14.02 6.99
CA GLY A 214 -8.50 15.35 7.32
C GLY A 214 -7.04 15.31 7.78
N LYS A 215 -6.71 14.38 8.68
CA LYS A 215 -5.32 14.14 9.11
C LYS A 215 -4.42 13.74 7.92
N VAL A 216 -4.88 12.82 7.06
CA VAL A 216 -4.15 12.41 5.84
C VAL A 216 -3.88 13.61 4.93
N LEU A 217 -4.87 14.46 4.68
CA LEU A 217 -4.66 15.69 3.89
C LEU A 217 -3.61 16.61 4.52
N CYS A 218 -3.63 16.74 5.85
CA CYS A 218 -2.64 17.56 6.55
C CYS A 218 -1.23 16.98 6.45
N ALA A 219 -1.10 15.67 6.62
CA ALA A 219 0.18 14.96 6.47
C ALA A 219 0.75 15.08 5.04
N GLU A 220 -0.13 15.01 4.02
CA GLU A 220 0.28 15.04 2.62
C GLU A 220 0.61 16.45 2.11
N PHE A 221 -0.19 17.46 2.47
CA PHE A 221 -0.15 18.79 1.84
C PHE A 221 0.23 19.93 2.79
N GLY A 222 0.35 19.65 4.09
CA GLY A 222 0.47 20.67 5.13
C GLY A 222 -0.87 21.38 5.40
N LYS A 223 -0.95 22.05 6.54
CA LYS A 223 -2.18 22.63 7.10
C LYS A 223 -2.94 23.56 6.14
N THR A 224 -2.24 24.49 5.51
CA THR A 224 -2.88 25.52 4.66
C THR A 224 -3.53 24.90 3.44
N LYS A 225 -2.78 24.11 2.66
CA LYS A 225 -3.29 23.44 1.46
C LYS A 225 -4.37 22.41 1.81
N ALA A 226 -4.23 21.69 2.93
CA ALA A 226 -5.21 20.73 3.40
C ALA A 226 -6.57 21.40 3.67
N ASN A 227 -6.59 22.59 4.30
CA ASN A 227 -7.84 23.33 4.53
C ASN A 227 -8.56 23.74 3.22
N ILE A 228 -7.82 24.13 2.19
CA ILE A 228 -8.38 24.44 0.89
C ILE A 228 -8.94 23.17 0.24
N LEU A 229 -8.17 22.08 0.22
CA LEU A 229 -8.58 20.80 -0.36
C LEU A 229 -9.75 20.16 0.39
N ALA A 230 -9.88 20.41 1.70
CA ALA A 230 -11.01 19.92 2.50
C ALA A 230 -12.35 20.36 1.94
N HIS A 231 -12.48 21.58 1.39
CA HIS A 231 -13.71 22.06 0.74
C HIS A 231 -14.05 21.22 -0.49
N TYR A 232 -13.08 20.97 -1.36
CA TYR A 232 -13.27 20.13 -2.54
C TYR A 232 -13.69 18.70 -2.17
N PHE A 233 -12.96 18.08 -1.24
CA PHE A 233 -13.28 16.71 -0.84
C PHE A 233 -14.59 16.60 -0.05
N ALA A 234 -14.92 17.59 0.78
CA ALA A 234 -16.20 17.63 1.48
C ALA A 234 -17.36 17.72 0.50
N PHE A 235 -17.27 18.61 -0.49
CA PHE A 235 -18.27 18.73 -1.55
C PHE A 235 -18.45 17.44 -2.34
N ARG A 236 -17.34 16.84 -2.76
CA ARG A 236 -17.35 15.59 -3.53
C ARG A 236 -17.91 14.41 -2.71
N ASN A 237 -17.50 14.29 -1.44
CA ASN A 237 -17.87 13.13 -0.61
C ASN A 237 -19.30 13.23 -0.08
N SER A 238 -19.82 14.42 0.24
CA SER A 238 -21.22 14.60 0.65
C SER A 238 -22.23 14.23 -0.44
N ARG A 239 -21.78 14.13 -1.71
CA ARG A 239 -22.62 13.73 -2.87
C ARG A 239 -22.41 12.28 -3.29
N ARG A 240 -21.59 11.52 -2.58
CA ARG A 240 -21.34 10.10 -2.91
C ARG A 240 -22.53 9.26 -2.47
N LYS A 241 -22.90 8.26 -3.29
CA LYS A 241 -23.87 7.25 -2.92
C LYS A 241 -23.42 6.56 -1.60
N GLY A 242 -24.31 6.49 -0.62
CA GLY A 242 -24.04 5.93 0.71
C GLY A 242 -23.52 6.95 1.74
N CYS A 243 -23.32 8.22 1.38
CA CYS A 243 -23.00 9.27 2.34
C CYS A 243 -24.27 10.04 2.74
N SER A 244 -24.67 9.95 4.00
CA SER A 244 -25.82 10.66 4.57
C SER A 244 -25.47 12.03 5.17
N PHE A 245 -24.17 12.39 5.19
CA PHE A 245 -23.72 13.62 5.83
C PHE A 245 -23.80 14.83 4.90
N SER A 246 -24.26 15.96 5.44
CA SER A 246 -24.24 17.24 4.73
C SER A 246 -22.80 17.71 4.47
N TYR A 247 -22.62 18.56 3.45
CA TYR A 247 -21.33 19.19 3.14
C TYR A 247 -20.68 19.84 4.36
N ARG A 248 -21.46 20.60 5.16
CA ARG A 248 -20.95 21.29 6.37
C ARG A 248 -20.42 20.31 7.39
N LYS A 249 -21.14 19.19 7.63
CA LYS A 249 -20.74 18.17 8.60
C LYS A 249 -19.47 17.47 8.15
N VAL A 250 -19.37 17.10 6.89
CA VAL A 250 -18.14 16.51 6.30
C VAL A 250 -16.97 17.47 6.40
N LEU A 251 -17.15 18.74 6.03
CA LEU A 251 -16.11 19.77 6.09
C LEU A 251 -15.59 19.98 7.51
N ASN A 252 -16.51 20.04 8.50
CA ASN A 252 -16.12 20.21 9.91
C ASN A 252 -15.28 19.03 10.40
N SER A 253 -15.62 17.79 10.03
CA SER A 253 -14.82 16.61 10.37
C SER A 253 -13.43 16.66 9.75
N TYR A 254 -13.29 17.05 8.47
CA TYR A 254 -12.00 17.27 7.83
C TYR A 254 -11.18 18.32 8.58
N ARG A 255 -11.76 19.49 8.87
CA ARG A 255 -11.07 20.59 9.55
C ARG A 255 -10.61 20.22 10.96
N LYS A 256 -11.42 19.46 11.69
CA LYS A 256 -11.04 18.93 13.00
C LYS A 256 -9.80 18.03 12.88
N GLY A 257 -9.80 17.09 11.93
CA GLY A 257 -8.65 16.22 11.67
C GLY A 257 -7.39 17.00 11.29
N ILE A 258 -7.51 17.99 10.40
CA ILE A 258 -6.39 18.88 10.00
C ILE A 258 -5.84 19.63 11.21
N LYS A 259 -6.73 20.21 12.04
CA LYS A 259 -6.32 20.98 13.23
C LYS A 259 -5.55 20.10 14.22
N ASP A 260 -6.07 18.90 14.49
CA ASP A 260 -5.47 18.02 15.50
C ASP A 260 -4.13 17.45 15.03
N TYR A 261 -4.00 17.07 13.74
CA TYR A 261 -2.74 16.61 13.19
C TYR A 261 -1.67 17.71 13.08
N SER A 262 -2.09 18.97 12.85
CA SER A 262 -1.14 20.10 12.75
C SER A 262 -0.53 20.56 14.08
N LYS A 263 -0.90 19.92 15.19
CA LYS A 263 -0.34 20.16 16.52
C LYS A 263 0.74 19.15 16.92
N LEU A 264 0.86 18.05 16.14
CA LEU A 264 1.92 17.04 16.25
C LEU A 264 3.17 17.51 15.52
#